data_ee6b7098ec3718853af68a82e41616b1
#
_entry.id   ee6b7098ec3718853af68a82e41616b1
#
_cell.length_a   1.000
_cell.length_b   1.000
_cell.length_c   1.000
_cell.angle_alpha   90.00
_cell.angle_beta   90.00
_cell.angle_gamma   90.00
#
_symmetry.space_group_name_H-M   'P 1'
#
loop_
_entity.id
_entity.type
_entity.pdbx_description
1 polymer ?
#
loop_
_entity_poly.entity_id
_entity_poly.type
_entity_poly.pdbx_seq_one_letter_code
_entity_poly.pdbx_strand_id
1 'polypeptide(L)'
;TVDQGSSLGVPIATSPLESTEKPSRSTVAQCYEAIEKDLTDAINSNALPKTNEVGYVNLWAAKALQVRVYMTKGEWSKALSVAEDIISNSSYKLWEPSEYVAAWSKSDANHSKEIMFEISINNNTDWTDREGIAYLYADKAGASPGYGDVIVTKDFSDMLTSDPADIRNDILLAAAAGGFDKRKVYINKMPAVNGDVRYSNVPLLRLSEVYLSAAEAAFQAGDKNKAANLLNDIISNRTTDESKQVTSGNITLDRIYIERRKELVGEGQRYFDVMRRV
;
A
#
# COMPACT_ATOMS: atom_id res chain seq x y z
N THR A 1 -9.27 -11.20 15.26
CA THR A 1 -9.97 -12.17 14.38
C THR A 1 -11.20 -11.51 13.81
N VAL A 2 -11.34 -11.48 12.48
CA VAL A 2 -12.58 -11.03 11.84
C VAL A 2 -13.68 -12.00 12.24
N ASP A 3 -14.71 -11.51 12.94
CA ASP A 3 -15.91 -12.31 13.18
C ASP A 3 -16.59 -12.57 11.83
N GLN A 4 -16.41 -13.75 11.30
CA GLN A 4 -16.99 -14.20 10.04
C GLN A 4 -18.41 -14.74 10.19
N GLY A 5 -18.97 -14.63 11.39
CA GLY A 5 -20.25 -15.20 11.72
C GLY A 5 -21.44 -14.25 11.48
N SER A 6 -22.34 -14.25 12.45
CA SER A 6 -23.61 -13.53 12.40
C SER A 6 -23.54 -12.04 12.74
N SER A 7 -22.37 -11.51 13.12
CA SER A 7 -22.21 -10.09 13.38
C SER A 7 -22.60 -9.23 12.19
N LEU A 8 -23.19 -8.08 12.47
CA LEU A 8 -23.67 -7.18 11.41
C LEU A 8 -22.52 -6.42 10.73
N GLY A 9 -22.42 -6.60 9.44
CA GLY A 9 -21.54 -5.86 8.54
C GLY A 9 -22.16 -4.56 8.03
N VAL A 10 -22.25 -4.39 6.71
CA VAL A 10 -22.82 -3.23 6.01
C VAL A 10 -24.02 -3.65 5.15
N PRO A 11 -24.91 -2.73 4.74
CA PRO A 11 -25.86 -3.02 3.69
C PRO A 11 -25.17 -3.37 2.38
N ILE A 12 -25.63 -4.40 1.68
CA ILE A 12 -25.19 -4.74 0.33
C ILE A 12 -26.25 -4.21 -0.64
N ALA A 13 -25.90 -3.14 -1.35
CA ALA A 13 -26.75 -2.55 -2.38
C ALA A 13 -26.26 -2.98 -3.77
N THR A 14 -27.07 -3.74 -4.50
CA THR A 14 -26.74 -4.25 -5.85
C THR A 14 -27.39 -3.44 -6.97
N SER A 15 -28.18 -2.42 -6.60
CA SER A 15 -28.82 -1.45 -7.50
C SER A 15 -28.89 -0.09 -6.82
N PRO A 16 -29.08 1.00 -7.58
CA PRO A 16 -29.35 2.30 -6.99
C PRO A 16 -30.58 2.23 -6.06
N LEU A 17 -30.44 2.84 -4.89
CA LEU A 17 -31.51 2.88 -3.89
C LEU A 17 -32.31 4.16 -4.03
N GLU A 18 -33.63 4.07 -3.84
CA GLU A 18 -34.48 5.24 -3.69
C GLU A 18 -34.21 5.94 -2.34
N SER A 19 -34.43 7.25 -2.28
CA SER A 19 -34.12 8.05 -1.08
C SER A 19 -34.90 7.63 0.18
N THR A 20 -36.00 6.90 0.00
CA THR A 20 -36.86 6.36 1.07
C THR A 20 -36.47 4.95 1.50
N GLU A 21 -35.69 4.24 0.73
CA GLU A 21 -35.25 2.88 1.04
C GLU A 21 -34.24 2.86 2.21
N LYS A 22 -34.44 1.92 3.10
CA LYS A 22 -33.60 1.71 4.28
C LYS A 22 -33.14 0.25 4.33
N PRO A 23 -32.14 -0.12 3.53
CA PRO A 23 -31.67 -1.49 3.49
C PRO A 23 -31.12 -1.91 4.86
N SER A 24 -31.42 -3.14 5.27
CA SER A 24 -30.85 -3.71 6.48
C SER A 24 -29.36 -4.05 6.27
N ARG A 25 -28.61 -4.08 7.37
CA ARG A 25 -27.23 -4.53 7.35
C ARG A 25 -27.19 -6.04 7.09
N SER A 26 -26.33 -6.45 6.17
CA SER A 26 -25.96 -7.84 5.97
C SER A 26 -25.01 -8.31 7.06
N THR A 27 -24.85 -9.62 7.22
CA THR A 27 -23.80 -10.15 8.12
C THR A 27 -22.40 -9.92 7.56
N VAL A 28 -21.38 -9.95 8.42
CA VAL A 28 -19.97 -9.88 7.98
C VAL A 28 -19.66 -11.00 6.99
N ALA A 29 -20.17 -12.22 7.24
CA ALA A 29 -19.97 -13.34 6.31
C ALA A 29 -20.57 -13.05 4.92
N GLN A 30 -21.79 -12.54 4.85
CA GLN A 30 -22.43 -12.17 3.58
C GLN A 30 -21.68 -11.04 2.86
N CYS A 31 -21.13 -10.07 3.60
CA CYS A 31 -20.32 -9.01 3.00
C CYS A 31 -19.07 -9.57 2.34
N TYR A 32 -18.34 -10.47 3.01
CA TYR A 32 -17.15 -11.09 2.42
C TYR A 32 -17.48 -12.02 1.26
N GLU A 33 -18.58 -12.77 1.34
CA GLU A 33 -19.05 -13.60 0.22
C GLU A 33 -19.32 -12.75 -1.04
N ALA A 34 -20.00 -11.62 -0.87
CA ALA A 34 -20.25 -10.69 -1.97
C ALA A 34 -18.94 -10.12 -2.56
N ILE A 35 -18.01 -9.68 -1.71
CA ILE A 35 -16.69 -9.18 -2.15
C ILE A 35 -15.89 -10.25 -2.92
N GLU A 36 -15.83 -11.46 -2.38
CA GLU A 36 -15.11 -12.56 -3.04
C GLU A 36 -15.75 -12.95 -4.36
N LYS A 37 -17.08 -12.96 -4.42
CA LYS A 37 -17.81 -13.21 -5.67
C LYS A 37 -17.51 -12.16 -6.73
N ASP A 38 -17.61 -10.88 -6.38
CA ASP A 38 -17.37 -9.78 -7.33
C ASP A 38 -15.93 -9.81 -7.86
N LEU A 39 -14.93 -10.03 -6.98
CA LEU A 39 -13.55 -10.16 -7.39
C LEU A 39 -13.30 -11.39 -8.28
N THR A 40 -13.90 -12.52 -7.92
CA THR A 40 -13.77 -13.76 -8.70
C THR A 40 -14.40 -13.61 -10.07
N ASP A 41 -15.59 -13.03 -10.15
CA ASP A 41 -16.29 -12.79 -11.41
C ASP A 41 -15.48 -11.84 -12.31
N ALA A 42 -14.94 -10.75 -11.74
CA ALA A 42 -14.11 -9.80 -12.46
C ALA A 42 -12.82 -10.46 -13.00
N ILE A 43 -12.11 -11.23 -12.17
CA ILE A 43 -10.87 -11.92 -12.54
C ILE A 43 -11.13 -12.97 -13.64
N ASN A 44 -12.23 -13.73 -13.52
CA ASN A 44 -12.56 -14.82 -14.46
C ASN A 44 -13.25 -14.33 -15.73
N SER A 45 -13.71 -13.10 -15.79
CA SER A 45 -14.40 -12.54 -16.96
C SER A 45 -13.51 -12.45 -18.21
N ASN A 46 -12.18 -12.49 -18.03
CA ASN A 46 -11.17 -12.18 -19.06
C ASN A 46 -11.31 -10.78 -19.69
N ALA A 47 -12.11 -9.89 -19.08
CA ALA A 47 -12.32 -8.53 -19.54
C ALA A 47 -11.26 -7.55 -18.98
N LEU A 48 -10.60 -7.89 -17.86
CA LEU A 48 -9.58 -7.05 -17.26
C LEU A 48 -8.27 -7.13 -18.07
N PRO A 49 -7.70 -5.98 -18.48
CA PRO A 49 -6.41 -5.96 -19.18
C PRO A 49 -5.30 -6.47 -18.23
N LYS A 50 -4.26 -7.05 -18.82
CA LYS A 50 -3.04 -7.46 -18.09
C LYS A 50 -1.97 -6.37 -18.09
N THR A 51 -2.13 -5.37 -18.94
CA THR A 51 -1.26 -4.19 -19.03
C THR A 51 -1.67 -3.13 -18.04
N ASN A 52 -0.70 -2.34 -17.59
CA ASN A 52 -0.97 -1.19 -16.73
C ASN A 52 -1.44 -0.01 -17.60
N GLU A 53 -2.54 0.61 -17.18
CA GLU A 53 -2.98 1.92 -17.63
C GLU A 53 -3.32 2.73 -16.39
N VAL A 54 -2.66 3.89 -16.25
CA VAL A 54 -2.77 4.73 -15.06
C VAL A 54 -4.21 5.17 -14.81
N GLY A 55 -4.72 4.94 -13.61
CA GLY A 55 -6.09 5.26 -13.23
C GLY A 55 -7.13 4.18 -13.58
N TYR A 56 -6.72 3.10 -14.25
CA TYR A 56 -7.62 1.99 -14.58
C TYR A 56 -7.27 0.70 -13.86
N VAL A 57 -8.30 -0.04 -13.47
CA VAL A 57 -8.14 -1.36 -12.83
C VAL A 57 -7.74 -2.39 -13.88
N ASN A 58 -6.72 -3.18 -13.58
CA ASN A 58 -6.28 -4.31 -14.38
C ASN A 58 -6.38 -5.62 -13.60
N LEU A 59 -6.09 -6.75 -14.25
CA LEU A 59 -6.17 -8.08 -13.64
C LEU A 59 -5.34 -8.19 -12.35
N TRP A 60 -4.15 -7.62 -12.35
CA TRP A 60 -3.21 -7.74 -11.23
C TRP A 60 -3.64 -6.89 -10.04
N ALA A 61 -4.24 -5.73 -10.29
CA ALA A 61 -4.86 -4.89 -9.27
C ALA A 61 -6.06 -5.61 -8.60
N ALA A 62 -6.92 -6.26 -9.39
CA ALA A 62 -8.03 -7.05 -8.85
C ALA A 62 -7.52 -8.22 -7.99
N LYS A 63 -6.49 -8.94 -8.44
CA LYS A 63 -5.83 -10.00 -7.65
C LYS A 63 -5.15 -9.47 -6.39
N ALA A 64 -4.49 -8.30 -6.44
CA ALA A 64 -3.90 -7.70 -5.26
C ALA A 64 -4.95 -7.31 -4.20
N LEU A 65 -6.12 -6.83 -4.64
CA LEU A 65 -7.25 -6.61 -3.74
C LEU A 65 -7.77 -7.93 -3.15
N GLN A 66 -7.81 -9.01 -3.94
CA GLN A 66 -8.16 -10.34 -3.46
C GLN A 66 -7.16 -10.84 -2.39
N VAL A 67 -5.87 -10.57 -2.54
CA VAL A 67 -4.86 -10.84 -1.49
C VAL A 67 -5.23 -10.12 -0.19
N ARG A 68 -5.57 -8.81 -0.23
CA ARG A 68 -6.00 -8.06 0.96
C ARG A 68 -7.21 -8.70 1.65
N VAL A 69 -8.19 -9.16 0.87
CA VAL A 69 -9.38 -9.84 1.41
C VAL A 69 -8.99 -11.11 2.14
N TYR A 70 -8.21 -11.98 1.52
CA TYR A 70 -7.76 -13.23 2.15
C TYR A 70 -6.88 -13.00 3.37
N MET A 71 -5.99 -12.01 3.33
CA MET A 71 -5.19 -11.59 4.49
C MET A 71 -6.09 -11.16 5.66
N THR A 72 -7.13 -10.38 5.39
CA THR A 72 -8.07 -9.91 6.42
C THR A 72 -8.88 -11.07 7.02
N LYS A 73 -9.24 -12.05 6.21
CA LYS A 73 -9.96 -13.25 6.64
C LYS A 73 -9.06 -14.28 7.36
N GLY A 74 -7.74 -14.13 7.31
CA GLY A 74 -6.79 -15.14 7.80
C GLY A 74 -6.70 -16.38 6.90
N GLU A 75 -7.11 -16.28 5.65
CA GLU A 75 -7.06 -17.38 4.67
C GLU A 75 -5.67 -17.42 4.02
N TRP A 76 -4.64 -17.68 4.83
CA TRP A 76 -3.22 -17.52 4.50
C TRP A 76 -2.79 -18.25 3.23
N SER A 77 -3.21 -19.51 3.06
CA SER A 77 -2.84 -20.29 1.87
C SER A 77 -3.43 -19.72 0.58
N LYS A 78 -4.65 -19.19 0.62
CA LYS A 78 -5.25 -18.52 -0.55
C LYS A 78 -4.54 -17.20 -0.85
N ALA A 79 -4.28 -16.40 0.19
CA ALA A 79 -3.54 -15.14 0.05
C ALA A 79 -2.17 -15.37 -0.60
N LEU A 80 -1.42 -16.36 -0.11
CA LEU A 80 -0.11 -16.74 -0.63
C LEU A 80 -0.19 -17.17 -2.09
N SER A 81 -1.11 -18.06 -2.44
CA SER A 81 -1.26 -18.56 -3.81
C SER A 81 -1.54 -17.44 -4.82
N VAL A 82 -2.45 -16.50 -4.48
CA VAL A 82 -2.75 -15.38 -5.37
C VAL A 82 -1.58 -14.40 -5.45
N ALA A 83 -0.89 -14.15 -4.34
CA ALA A 83 0.28 -13.27 -4.31
C ALA A 83 1.44 -13.85 -5.15
N GLU A 84 1.72 -15.15 -5.06
CA GLU A 84 2.73 -15.84 -5.88
C GLU A 84 2.38 -15.78 -7.37
N ASP A 85 1.11 -15.90 -7.72
CA ASP A 85 0.66 -15.75 -9.10
C ASP A 85 0.93 -14.32 -9.64
N ILE A 86 0.66 -13.28 -8.85
CA ILE A 86 1.01 -11.90 -9.21
C ILE A 86 2.52 -11.75 -9.40
N ILE A 87 3.32 -12.21 -8.43
CA ILE A 87 4.78 -12.08 -8.44
C ILE A 87 5.41 -12.79 -9.65
N SER A 88 4.88 -13.99 -9.98
CA SER A 88 5.46 -14.83 -11.03
C SER A 88 5.00 -14.47 -12.44
N ASN A 89 3.76 -14.03 -12.61
CA ASN A 89 3.10 -13.94 -13.91
C ASN A 89 2.78 -12.50 -14.35
N SER A 90 2.92 -11.50 -13.46
CA SER A 90 2.77 -10.10 -13.86
C SER A 90 4.06 -9.53 -14.44
N SER A 91 3.94 -8.41 -15.15
CA SER A 91 5.09 -7.65 -15.65
C SER A 91 5.67 -6.68 -14.60
N TYR A 92 4.99 -6.54 -13.45
CA TYR A 92 5.45 -5.63 -12.39
C TYR A 92 6.75 -6.11 -11.76
N LYS A 93 7.58 -5.16 -11.36
CA LYS A 93 8.87 -5.41 -10.67
C LYS A 93 9.01 -4.44 -9.52
N LEU A 94 9.69 -4.84 -8.47
CA LEU A 94 10.08 -3.94 -7.40
C LEU A 94 10.99 -2.84 -7.95
N TRP A 95 10.85 -1.63 -7.44
CA TRP A 95 11.81 -0.57 -7.68
C TRP A 95 13.15 -0.94 -7.08
N GLU A 96 14.20 -0.75 -7.85
CA GLU A 96 15.58 -0.88 -7.36
C GLU A 96 15.93 0.31 -6.45
N PRO A 97 16.93 0.19 -5.58
CA PRO A 97 17.32 1.29 -4.69
C PRO A 97 17.61 2.60 -5.42
N SER A 98 18.23 2.53 -6.61
CA SER A 98 18.51 3.70 -7.45
C SER A 98 17.28 4.37 -8.07
N GLU A 99 16.17 3.67 -8.16
CA GLU A 99 14.91 4.15 -8.74
C GLU A 99 13.95 4.66 -7.66
N TYR A 100 14.01 4.12 -6.45
CA TYR A 100 12.97 4.20 -5.43
C TYR A 100 12.45 5.60 -5.16
N VAL A 101 13.35 6.57 -4.98
CA VAL A 101 12.94 7.95 -4.64
C VAL A 101 12.30 8.66 -5.82
N ALA A 102 12.90 8.55 -7.01
CA ALA A 102 12.39 9.20 -8.21
C ALA A 102 11.05 8.59 -8.67
N ALA A 103 10.92 7.28 -8.57
CA ALA A 103 9.76 6.53 -9.02
C ALA A 103 8.46 6.86 -8.26
N TRP A 104 8.52 7.52 -7.11
CA TRP A 104 7.31 8.06 -6.46
C TRP A 104 6.64 9.18 -7.27
N SER A 105 7.39 9.89 -8.11
CA SER A 105 6.80 10.86 -9.02
C SER A 105 6.14 10.18 -10.22
N LYS A 106 4.88 10.52 -10.49
CA LYS A 106 4.16 10.01 -11.68
C LYS A 106 4.78 10.41 -13.03
N SER A 107 5.70 11.36 -13.03
CA SER A 107 6.46 11.76 -14.22
C SER A 107 7.73 10.96 -14.43
N ASP A 108 8.12 10.10 -13.50
CA ASP A 108 9.27 9.21 -13.65
C ASP A 108 8.92 8.00 -14.53
N ALA A 109 9.86 7.59 -15.38
CA ALA A 109 9.67 6.47 -16.31
C ALA A 109 9.46 5.12 -15.58
N ASN A 110 9.96 4.99 -14.35
CA ASN A 110 9.86 3.77 -13.56
C ASN A 110 8.62 3.77 -12.64
N HIS A 111 7.83 4.85 -12.61
CA HIS A 111 6.68 4.98 -11.72
C HIS A 111 5.75 3.75 -11.79
N SER A 112 5.32 3.38 -12.99
CA SER A 112 4.42 2.26 -13.23
C SER A 112 5.07 0.87 -13.08
N LYS A 113 6.39 0.80 -12.80
CA LYS A 113 7.10 -0.47 -12.68
C LYS A 113 6.62 -1.28 -11.47
N GLU A 114 6.24 -0.61 -10.38
CA GLU A 114 5.78 -1.26 -9.15
C GLU A 114 4.30 -0.97 -8.83
N ILE A 115 3.75 0.16 -9.30
CA ILE A 115 2.37 0.56 -9.00
C ILE A 115 1.38 -0.17 -9.92
N MET A 116 0.48 -0.93 -9.31
CA MET A 116 -0.52 -1.73 -10.03
C MET A 116 -1.84 -0.98 -10.23
N PHE A 117 -2.17 -0.09 -9.28
CA PHE A 117 -3.34 0.78 -9.38
C PHE A 117 -3.16 2.03 -8.53
N GLU A 118 -3.56 3.16 -9.09
CA GLU A 118 -3.55 4.46 -8.43
C GLU A 118 -4.73 5.30 -8.89
N ILE A 119 -5.13 6.27 -8.07
CA ILE A 119 -6.05 7.32 -8.50
C ILE A 119 -5.25 8.34 -9.31
N SER A 120 -5.62 8.49 -10.57
CA SER A 120 -4.98 9.44 -11.49
C SER A 120 -5.54 10.85 -11.28
N ILE A 121 -4.65 11.82 -11.09
CA ILE A 121 -4.99 13.23 -10.97
C ILE A 121 -4.24 13.97 -12.08
N ASN A 122 -4.96 14.42 -13.13
CA ASN A 122 -4.34 14.89 -14.36
C ASN A 122 -4.27 16.40 -14.46
N ASN A 123 -5.21 17.11 -13.84
CA ASN A 123 -5.29 18.58 -13.93
C ASN A 123 -6.03 19.18 -12.72
N ASN A 124 -6.10 20.49 -12.67
CA ASN A 124 -6.77 21.22 -11.60
C ASN A 124 -8.30 21.13 -11.62
N THR A 125 -8.89 20.47 -12.60
CA THR A 125 -10.34 20.19 -12.63
C THR A 125 -10.71 18.88 -11.98
N ASP A 126 -9.75 17.98 -11.73
CA ASP A 126 -9.97 16.72 -11.07
C ASP A 126 -10.30 16.92 -9.58
N TRP A 127 -9.89 18.05 -9.04
CA TRP A 127 -10.29 18.47 -7.71
C TRP A 127 -10.18 19.99 -7.54
N THR A 128 -11.12 20.57 -6.83
CA THR A 128 -11.25 22.02 -6.67
C THR A 128 -10.64 22.54 -5.37
N ASP A 129 -10.37 21.67 -4.41
CA ASP A 129 -9.92 21.99 -3.08
C ASP A 129 -8.50 21.52 -2.77
N ARG A 130 -7.90 22.07 -1.72
CA ARG A 130 -6.57 21.77 -1.22
C ARG A 130 -6.59 20.60 -0.21
N GLU A 131 -7.52 19.64 -0.37
CA GLU A 131 -7.75 18.54 0.59
C GLU A 131 -7.23 17.20 0.09
N GLY A 132 -6.52 17.16 -1.03
CA GLY A 132 -5.87 15.95 -1.51
C GLY A 132 -4.83 15.43 -0.53
N ILE A 133 -4.65 14.11 -0.46
CA ILE A 133 -3.73 13.48 0.51
C ILE A 133 -2.29 14.00 0.37
N ALA A 134 -1.82 14.25 -0.85
CA ALA A 134 -0.51 14.83 -1.11
C ALA A 134 -0.38 16.24 -0.51
N TYR A 135 -1.46 17.02 -0.56
CA TYR A 135 -1.49 18.36 0.00
C TYR A 135 -1.45 18.34 1.53
N LEU A 136 -2.07 17.35 2.17
CA LEU A 136 -2.02 17.17 3.62
C LEU A 136 -0.62 16.75 4.11
N TYR A 137 0.13 16.04 3.29
CA TYR A 137 1.48 15.54 3.62
C TYR A 137 2.57 16.57 3.35
N ALA A 138 2.39 17.47 2.40
CA ALA A 138 3.42 18.43 2.02
C ALA A 138 3.62 19.52 3.08
N ASP A 139 4.89 19.85 3.37
CA ASP A 139 5.23 20.92 4.32
C ASP A 139 4.64 22.26 3.86
N LYS A 140 4.03 22.98 4.80
CA LYS A 140 3.45 24.31 4.56
C LYS A 140 4.49 25.35 4.13
N ALA A 141 5.74 25.20 4.57
CA ALA A 141 6.85 26.09 4.26
C ALA A 141 7.80 25.50 3.18
N GLY A 142 7.46 24.35 2.59
CA GLY A 142 8.26 23.72 1.57
C GLY A 142 8.23 24.44 0.23
N ALA A 143 9.08 24.00 -0.71
CA ALA A 143 9.14 24.55 -2.07
C ALA A 143 7.84 24.36 -2.86
N SER A 144 7.10 23.30 -2.55
CA SER A 144 5.75 23.03 -3.06
C SER A 144 4.81 22.89 -1.87
N PRO A 145 4.23 23.99 -1.38
CA PRO A 145 3.58 24.03 -0.07
C PRO A 145 2.25 23.26 -0.05
N GLY A 146 2.01 22.59 1.07
CA GLY A 146 0.74 21.99 1.43
C GLY A 146 0.24 22.48 2.78
N TYR A 147 -0.58 21.68 3.48
CA TYR A 147 -1.01 22.00 4.84
C TYR A 147 -0.01 21.53 5.91
N GLY A 148 0.73 20.45 5.65
CA GLY A 148 1.64 19.87 6.63
C GLY A 148 0.94 19.35 7.87
N ASP A 149 -0.28 18.83 7.71
CA ASP A 149 -1.11 18.37 8.83
C ASP A 149 -0.75 16.94 9.23
N VAL A 150 -0.23 16.15 8.30
CA VAL A 150 0.18 14.76 8.53
C VAL A 150 1.70 14.66 8.52
N ILE A 151 2.26 14.32 9.67
CA ILE A 151 3.70 14.21 9.89
C ILE A 151 4.08 12.81 10.36
N VAL A 152 5.35 12.49 10.21
CA VAL A 152 5.95 11.26 10.71
C VAL A 152 6.13 11.35 12.22
N THR A 153 5.76 10.31 12.97
CA THR A 153 6.07 10.25 14.39
C THR A 153 7.58 10.05 14.61
N LYS A 154 8.08 10.55 15.76
CA LYS A 154 9.49 10.36 16.12
C LYS A 154 9.88 8.87 16.13
N ASP A 155 9.06 8.00 16.71
CA ASP A 155 9.32 6.58 16.80
C ASP A 155 9.47 5.93 15.42
N PHE A 156 8.68 6.37 14.43
CA PHE A 156 8.81 5.88 13.07
C PHE A 156 10.10 6.40 12.41
N SER A 157 10.38 7.68 12.56
CA SER A 157 11.61 8.27 12.03
C SER A 157 12.85 7.58 12.61
N ASP A 158 12.92 7.41 13.93
CA ASP A 158 14.03 6.72 14.60
C ASP A 158 14.18 5.27 14.12
N MET A 159 13.06 4.57 13.95
CA MET A 159 13.04 3.20 13.44
C MET A 159 13.62 3.10 12.03
N LEU A 160 13.25 4.01 11.13
CA LEU A 160 13.72 3.98 9.75
C LEU A 160 15.18 4.41 9.66
N THR A 161 15.54 5.53 10.30
CA THR A 161 16.90 6.09 10.29
C THR A 161 17.92 5.27 11.09
N SER A 162 17.47 4.26 11.85
CA SER A 162 18.39 3.28 12.49
C SER A 162 19.19 2.45 11.50
N ASP A 163 18.77 2.42 10.24
CA ASP A 163 19.54 1.88 9.12
C ASP A 163 19.90 3.02 8.15
N PRO A 164 21.12 3.58 8.22
CA PRO A 164 21.52 4.67 7.33
C PRO A 164 21.62 4.27 5.86
N ALA A 165 21.70 2.96 5.56
CA ALA A 165 21.76 2.44 4.21
C ALA A 165 20.37 2.21 3.60
N ASP A 166 19.30 2.39 4.36
CA ASP A 166 17.92 2.21 3.87
C ASP A 166 17.51 3.41 3.00
N ILE A 167 17.29 3.19 1.72
CA ILE A 167 16.94 4.24 0.74
C ILE A 167 15.66 4.97 1.11
N ARG A 168 14.78 4.35 1.89
CA ARG A 168 13.53 4.97 2.36
C ARG A 168 13.78 6.15 3.30
N ASN A 169 14.99 6.35 3.82
CA ASN A 169 15.34 7.57 4.51
C ASN A 169 15.16 8.81 3.62
N ASP A 170 15.39 8.66 2.32
CA ASP A 170 15.36 9.77 1.37
C ASP A 170 13.93 10.25 1.00
N ILE A 171 12.90 9.51 1.41
CA ILE A 171 11.51 10.00 1.35
C ILE A 171 11.08 10.74 2.61
N LEU A 172 11.90 10.78 3.65
CA LEU A 172 11.65 11.59 4.85
C LEU A 172 12.22 12.99 4.65
N LEU A 173 11.37 13.98 4.65
CA LEU A 173 11.77 15.38 4.49
C LEU A 173 11.72 16.10 5.83
N ALA A 174 12.87 16.67 6.23
CA ALA A 174 12.90 17.60 7.36
C ALA A 174 12.08 18.86 7.04
N ALA A 175 11.48 19.46 8.07
CA ALA A 175 10.76 20.72 7.92
C ALA A 175 11.66 21.79 7.26
N ALA A 176 11.07 22.55 6.34
CA ALA A 176 11.75 23.66 5.69
C ALA A 176 12.22 24.72 6.72
N ALA A 177 13.24 25.49 6.36
CA ALA A 177 13.87 26.45 7.26
C ALA A 177 12.89 27.53 7.81
N GLY A 178 11.83 27.84 7.05
CA GLY A 178 10.74 28.75 7.46
C GLY A 178 9.59 28.09 8.21
N GLY A 179 9.65 26.77 8.46
CA GLY A 179 8.59 26.02 9.13
C GLY A 179 8.42 26.41 10.61
N PHE A 180 7.19 26.30 11.10
CA PHE A 180 6.86 26.62 12.50
C PHE A 180 7.54 25.68 13.50
N ASP A 181 7.73 24.40 13.13
CA ASP A 181 8.35 23.41 13.99
C ASP A 181 9.38 22.59 13.22
N LYS A 182 10.65 22.92 13.42
CA LYS A 182 11.79 22.26 12.78
C LYS A 182 11.97 20.79 13.17
N ARG A 183 11.22 20.28 14.15
CA ARG A 183 11.23 18.87 14.53
C ARG A 183 10.31 18.02 13.67
N LYS A 184 9.45 18.63 12.87
CA LYS A 184 8.54 17.91 12.00
C LYS A 184 9.30 17.23 10.88
N VAL A 185 8.86 16.00 10.56
CA VAL A 185 9.33 15.21 9.43
C VAL A 185 8.13 14.85 8.56
N TYR A 186 8.24 15.08 7.28
CA TYR A 186 7.20 14.86 6.29
C TYR A 186 7.53 13.66 5.40
N ILE A 187 6.51 13.11 4.73
CA ILE A 187 6.65 11.98 3.80
C ILE A 187 6.51 12.51 2.37
N ASN A 188 7.47 12.19 1.51
CA ASN A 188 7.47 12.58 0.10
C ASN A 188 7.23 11.39 -0.83
N LYS A 189 6.16 10.64 -0.58
CA LYS A 189 5.69 9.57 -1.48
C LYS A 189 4.73 10.06 -2.57
N MET A 190 4.27 11.27 -2.45
CA MET A 190 3.42 11.94 -3.43
C MET A 190 4.06 13.29 -3.76
N PRO A 191 5.23 13.29 -4.43
CA PRO A 191 6.00 14.51 -4.70
C PRO A 191 5.25 15.42 -5.67
N ALA A 192 5.55 16.71 -5.58
CA ALA A 192 4.96 17.70 -6.46
C ALA A 192 5.28 17.40 -7.93
N VAL A 193 4.29 17.63 -8.78
CA VAL A 193 4.42 17.57 -10.24
C VAL A 193 4.32 18.99 -10.77
N ASN A 194 5.34 19.43 -11.54
CA ASN A 194 5.45 20.81 -12.00
C ASN A 194 5.35 21.87 -10.88
N GLY A 195 5.88 21.54 -9.70
CA GLY A 195 5.87 22.42 -8.54
C GLY A 195 4.56 22.45 -7.76
N ASP A 196 3.59 21.61 -8.07
CA ASP A 196 2.30 21.54 -7.38
C ASP A 196 2.01 20.12 -6.86
N VAL A 197 1.90 19.97 -5.55
CA VAL A 197 1.57 18.69 -4.91
C VAL A 197 0.16 18.21 -5.23
N ARG A 198 -0.72 19.11 -5.67
CA ARG A 198 -2.09 18.77 -6.04
C ARG A 198 -2.19 17.85 -7.25
N TYR A 199 -1.14 17.77 -8.07
CA TYR A 199 -1.12 16.92 -9.26
C TYR A 199 -0.51 15.52 -9.03
N SER A 200 -0.15 15.19 -7.80
CA SER A 200 0.34 13.86 -7.49
C SER A 200 -0.77 12.83 -7.54
N ASN A 201 -0.50 11.69 -8.17
CA ASN A 201 -1.39 10.54 -8.10
C ASN A 201 -1.40 9.93 -6.69
N VAL A 202 -2.44 9.16 -6.38
CA VAL A 202 -2.56 8.45 -5.08
C VAL A 202 -2.42 6.95 -5.32
N PRO A 203 -1.25 6.36 -5.01
CA PRO A 203 -1.04 4.91 -5.12
C PRO A 203 -1.94 4.14 -4.15
N LEU A 204 -2.64 3.10 -4.63
CA LEU A 204 -3.53 2.27 -3.84
C LEU A 204 -3.07 0.81 -3.74
N LEU A 205 -2.45 0.29 -4.79
CA LEU A 205 -1.99 -1.09 -4.87
C LEU A 205 -0.60 -1.14 -5.50
N ARG A 206 0.37 -1.69 -4.76
CA ARG A 206 1.77 -1.83 -5.18
C ARG A 206 2.27 -3.25 -5.00
N LEU A 207 3.22 -3.66 -5.84
CA LEU A 207 3.84 -4.98 -5.79
C LEU A 207 4.53 -5.26 -4.45
N SER A 208 5.18 -4.27 -3.84
CA SER A 208 5.82 -4.44 -2.53
C SER A 208 4.84 -4.85 -1.42
N GLU A 209 3.61 -4.36 -1.45
CA GLU A 209 2.56 -4.82 -0.53
C GLU A 209 2.23 -6.30 -0.77
N VAL A 210 2.21 -6.74 -2.03
CA VAL A 210 1.96 -8.15 -2.38
C VAL A 210 3.06 -9.04 -1.83
N TYR A 211 4.34 -8.66 -1.99
CA TYR A 211 5.48 -9.39 -1.40
C TYR A 211 5.38 -9.48 0.13
N LEU A 212 5.08 -8.38 0.79
CA LEU A 212 4.95 -8.33 2.25
C LEU A 212 3.76 -9.14 2.75
N SER A 213 2.65 -9.13 2.00
CA SER A 213 1.48 -9.98 2.31
C SER A 213 1.79 -11.46 2.07
N ALA A 214 2.51 -11.78 1.01
CA ALA A 214 2.98 -13.15 0.75
C ALA A 214 3.94 -13.65 1.84
N ALA A 215 4.88 -12.80 2.30
CA ALA A 215 5.80 -13.15 3.38
C ALA A 215 5.05 -13.45 4.69
N GLU A 216 4.07 -12.62 5.05
CA GLU A 216 3.22 -12.86 6.22
C GLU A 216 2.38 -14.13 6.06
N ALA A 217 1.74 -14.31 4.90
CA ALA A 217 0.92 -15.48 4.63
C ALA A 217 1.73 -16.79 4.65
N ALA A 218 2.94 -16.78 4.08
CA ALA A 218 3.85 -17.93 4.13
C ALA A 218 4.28 -18.24 5.58
N PHE A 219 4.60 -17.20 6.38
CA PHE A 219 4.94 -17.39 7.77
C PHE A 219 3.81 -18.02 8.58
N GLN A 220 2.59 -17.49 8.41
CA GLN A 220 1.38 -17.98 9.07
C GLN A 220 1.00 -19.41 8.64
N ALA A 221 1.30 -19.77 7.39
CA ALA A 221 1.13 -21.13 6.87
C ALA A 221 2.25 -22.10 7.32
N GLY A 222 3.25 -21.62 8.06
CA GLY A 222 4.35 -22.44 8.59
C GLY A 222 5.57 -22.54 7.67
N ASP A 223 5.56 -21.94 6.47
CA ASP A 223 6.70 -21.94 5.55
C ASP A 223 7.62 -20.74 5.81
N LYS A 224 8.45 -20.86 6.86
CA LYS A 224 9.41 -19.82 7.24
C LYS A 224 10.51 -19.57 6.20
N ASN A 225 10.88 -20.58 5.41
CA ASN A 225 11.88 -20.39 4.36
C ASN A 225 11.33 -19.47 3.26
N LYS A 226 10.14 -19.75 2.76
CA LYS A 226 9.47 -18.91 1.78
C LYS A 226 9.21 -17.50 2.32
N ALA A 227 8.74 -17.40 3.56
CA ALA A 227 8.54 -16.11 4.22
C ALA A 227 9.81 -15.26 4.28
N ALA A 228 10.95 -15.87 4.63
CA ALA A 228 12.25 -15.19 4.67
C ALA A 228 12.70 -14.73 3.28
N ASN A 229 12.56 -15.57 2.25
CA ASN A 229 12.92 -15.21 0.89
C ASN A 229 12.09 -14.01 0.38
N LEU A 230 10.76 -14.08 0.52
CA LEU A 230 9.85 -13.01 0.10
C LEU A 230 10.11 -11.69 0.85
N LEU A 231 10.45 -11.77 2.13
CA LEU A 231 10.80 -10.57 2.91
C LEU A 231 12.16 -10.00 2.48
N ASN A 232 13.14 -10.87 2.20
CA ASN A 232 14.46 -10.46 1.72
C ASN A 232 14.42 -9.83 0.33
N ASP A 233 13.47 -10.22 -0.53
CA ASP A 233 13.25 -9.54 -1.82
C ASP A 233 12.92 -8.05 -1.61
N ILE A 234 12.15 -7.72 -0.59
CA ILE A 234 11.92 -6.31 -0.22
C ILE A 234 13.16 -5.69 0.40
N ILE A 235 13.77 -6.35 1.40
CA ILE A 235 14.92 -5.79 2.14
C ILE A 235 16.07 -5.46 1.18
N SER A 236 16.45 -6.37 0.29
CA SER A 236 17.55 -6.16 -0.66
C SER A 236 17.30 -5.06 -1.69
N ASN A 237 16.02 -4.75 -1.95
CA ASN A 237 15.63 -3.62 -2.79
C ASN A 237 15.48 -2.30 -2.01
N ARG A 238 15.72 -2.29 -0.70
CA ARG A 238 15.56 -1.09 0.13
C ARG A 238 16.79 -0.72 0.94
N THR A 239 17.67 -1.66 1.23
CA THR A 239 18.93 -1.38 1.94
C THR A 239 20.09 -2.18 1.37
N THR A 240 21.28 -1.57 1.39
CA THR A 240 22.52 -2.25 1.04
C THR A 240 23.17 -2.94 2.23
N ASP A 241 22.61 -2.81 3.43
CA ASP A 241 23.08 -3.52 4.63
C ASP A 241 22.57 -4.96 4.65
N GLU A 242 23.36 -5.88 4.16
CA GLU A 242 23.03 -7.32 4.13
C GLU A 242 22.72 -7.91 5.51
N SER A 243 23.18 -7.29 6.61
CA SER A 243 22.87 -7.74 7.97
C SER A 243 21.40 -7.60 8.34
N LYS A 244 20.64 -6.85 7.56
CA LYS A 244 19.18 -6.69 7.73
C LYS A 244 18.37 -7.85 7.16
N GLN A 245 18.96 -8.69 6.32
CA GLN A 245 18.31 -9.88 5.79
C GLN A 245 18.00 -10.89 6.89
N VAL A 246 16.99 -11.69 6.65
CA VAL A 246 16.51 -12.69 7.60
C VAL A 246 16.66 -14.10 7.03
N THR A 247 16.69 -15.07 7.92
CA THR A 247 16.67 -16.51 7.60
C THR A 247 15.42 -17.15 8.18
N SER A 248 15.11 -18.38 7.79
CA SER A 248 14.02 -19.15 8.41
C SER A 248 14.19 -19.35 9.92
N GLY A 249 15.42 -19.26 10.42
CA GLY A 249 15.74 -19.41 11.84
C GLY A 249 15.45 -18.14 12.67
N ASN A 250 15.48 -16.96 12.08
CA ASN A 250 15.35 -15.69 12.81
C ASN A 250 14.17 -14.82 12.35
N ILE A 251 13.45 -15.18 11.29
CA ILE A 251 12.25 -14.47 10.87
C ILE A 251 11.15 -14.57 11.92
N THR A 252 10.48 -13.46 12.17
CA THR A 252 9.32 -13.36 13.07
C THR A 252 8.22 -12.53 12.42
N LEU A 253 6.98 -12.68 12.88
CA LEU A 253 5.87 -11.80 12.44
C LEU A 253 6.18 -10.32 12.72
N ASP A 254 6.76 -10.01 13.88
CA ASP A 254 7.12 -8.63 14.20
C ASP A 254 8.14 -8.06 13.22
N ARG A 255 9.11 -8.88 12.76
CA ARG A 255 10.06 -8.43 11.74
C ARG A 255 9.36 -8.13 10.40
N ILE A 256 8.40 -8.97 9.98
CA ILE A 256 7.58 -8.72 8.79
C ILE A 256 6.77 -7.42 8.97
N TYR A 257 6.17 -7.22 10.13
CA TYR A 257 5.37 -6.02 10.40
C TYR A 257 6.20 -4.74 10.49
N ILE A 258 7.43 -4.80 10.98
CA ILE A 258 8.37 -3.68 10.94
C ILE A 258 8.64 -3.30 9.48
N GLU A 259 8.90 -4.28 8.62
CA GLU A 259 9.15 -4.03 7.20
C GLU A 259 7.92 -3.46 6.50
N ARG A 260 6.72 -4.01 6.76
CA ARG A 260 5.46 -3.45 6.27
C ARG A 260 5.27 -2.00 6.71
N ARG A 261 5.56 -1.70 7.98
CA ARG A 261 5.45 -0.33 8.52
C ARG A 261 6.39 0.64 7.83
N LYS A 262 7.65 0.23 7.56
CA LYS A 262 8.61 1.02 6.81
C LYS A 262 8.16 1.25 5.36
N GLU A 263 7.77 0.18 4.70
CA GLU A 263 7.45 0.18 3.27
C GLU A 263 6.15 0.92 2.95
N LEU A 264 5.11 0.75 3.76
CA LEU A 264 3.76 1.23 3.46
C LEU A 264 3.39 2.51 4.25
N VAL A 265 4.38 3.21 4.81
CA VAL A 265 4.14 4.49 5.50
C VAL A 265 3.46 5.48 4.56
N GLY A 266 2.41 6.15 5.05
CA GLY A 266 1.67 7.15 4.27
C GLY A 266 0.68 6.60 3.24
N GLU A 267 0.52 5.27 3.14
CA GLU A 267 -0.37 4.63 2.16
C GLU A 267 -1.68 4.09 2.77
N GLY A 268 -2.01 4.47 4.00
CA GLY A 268 -3.26 4.11 4.65
C GLY A 268 -3.33 2.66 5.20
N GLN A 269 -2.29 1.84 5.02
CA GLN A 269 -2.32 0.42 5.37
C GLN A 269 -2.19 0.13 6.87
N ARG A 270 -1.57 1.04 7.62
CA ARG A 270 -1.23 0.80 9.04
C ARG A 270 -2.42 0.45 9.93
N TYR A 271 -3.57 1.10 9.72
CA TYR A 271 -4.78 0.82 10.47
C TYR A 271 -5.23 -0.64 10.28
N PHE A 272 -5.30 -1.10 9.04
CA PHE A 272 -5.71 -2.47 8.71
C PHE A 272 -4.72 -3.51 9.23
N ASP A 273 -3.41 -3.23 9.15
CA ASP A 273 -2.38 -4.10 9.70
C ASP A 273 -2.50 -4.26 11.22
N VAL A 274 -2.81 -3.19 11.95
CA VAL A 274 -3.01 -3.25 13.40
C VAL A 274 -4.29 -4.02 13.75
N MET A 275 -5.40 -3.69 13.08
CA MET A 275 -6.70 -4.34 13.35
C MET A 275 -6.70 -5.84 13.03
N ARG A 276 -5.94 -6.27 12.04
CA ARG A 276 -5.82 -7.68 11.66
C ARG A 276 -5.02 -8.51 12.68
N ARG A 277 -4.21 -7.86 13.51
CA ARG A 277 -3.30 -8.49 14.49
C ARG A 277 -3.91 -8.69 15.87
N VAL A 278 -5.08 -8.12 16.15
CA VAL A 278 -5.76 -8.15 17.47
C VAL A 278 -6.56 -9.44 17.67
#